data_35151d1f31d1b2d62be6f23dac8a781d
#
_entry.id   35151d1f31d1b2d62be6f23dac8a781d
#
_cell.length_a   1.000
_cell.length_b   1.000
_cell.length_c   1.000
_cell.angle_alpha   90.00
_cell.angle_beta   90.00
_cell.angle_gamma   90.00
#
_symmetry.space_group_name_H-M   'P 1'
#
loop_
_entity.id
_entity.type
_entity.pdbx_description
1 polymer ?
#
loop_
_entity_poly.entity_id
_entity_poly.type
_entity_poly.pdbx_seq_one_letter_code
_entity_poly.pdbx_strand_id
1 'polypeptide(L)'
;MRITVNEAADMLERSPEFIRIALQQKALPIGIAIRMHGSTRYTYYINPPDLAKYMNISLKELEKRKERLHRFEEKSAQWDQ
;
A
#
# COMPACT_ATOMS: atom_id res chain seq x y z
N MET A 1 -0.99 6.10 -11.27
CA MET A 1 -1.23 6.14 -9.81
C MET A 1 -0.16 5.32 -9.10
N ARG A 2 0.35 5.83 -8.01
CA ARG A 2 1.34 5.14 -7.19
C ARG A 2 0.76 4.86 -5.81
N ILE A 3 0.92 3.64 -5.32
CA ILE A 3 0.46 3.24 -4.00
C ILE A 3 1.67 2.82 -3.17
N THR A 4 1.84 3.42 -2.00
CA THR A 4 2.91 3.03 -1.08
C THR A 4 2.48 1.84 -0.22
N VAL A 5 3.45 1.21 0.43
CA VAL A 5 3.15 0.13 1.41
C VAL A 5 2.24 0.66 2.51
N ASN A 6 2.51 1.87 3.01
CA ASN A 6 1.70 2.46 4.07
C ASN A 6 0.26 2.71 3.61
N GLU A 7 0.08 3.20 2.39
CA GLU A 7 -1.25 3.40 1.83
C GLU A 7 -2.00 2.08 1.67
N ALA A 8 -1.33 1.06 1.15
CA ALA A 8 -1.94 -0.26 1.01
C ALA A 8 -2.33 -0.84 2.38
N ALA A 9 -1.47 -0.66 3.38
CA ALA A 9 -1.75 -1.11 4.74
C ALA A 9 -3.01 -0.45 5.29
N ASP A 10 -3.14 0.88 5.12
CA ASP A 10 -4.32 1.60 5.56
C ASP A 10 -5.58 1.11 4.85
N MET A 11 -5.50 0.90 3.54
CA MET A 11 -6.64 0.42 2.75
C MET A 11 -7.09 -0.98 3.17
N LEU A 12 -6.14 -1.85 3.52
CA LEU A 12 -6.41 -3.22 3.90
C LEU A 12 -6.60 -3.40 5.41
N GLU A 13 -6.45 -2.32 6.16
CA GLU A 13 -6.57 -2.33 7.63
C GLU A 13 -5.58 -3.30 8.28
N ARG A 14 -4.34 -3.27 7.78
CA ARG A 14 -3.24 -4.06 8.30
C ARG A 14 -2.05 -3.16 8.58
N SER A 15 -1.08 -3.67 9.32
CA SER A 15 0.14 -2.91 9.57
C SER A 15 1.04 -2.91 8.32
N PRO A 16 1.87 -1.87 8.13
CA PRO A 16 2.84 -1.88 7.04
C PRO A 16 3.77 -3.08 7.09
N GLU A 17 4.15 -3.51 8.28
CA GLU A 17 5.01 -4.68 8.43
C GLU A 17 4.34 -5.95 7.91
N PHE A 18 3.05 -6.11 8.19
CA PHE A 18 2.28 -7.23 7.65
C PHE A 18 2.36 -7.25 6.13
N ILE A 19 2.15 -6.09 5.49
CA ILE A 19 2.21 -5.99 4.03
C ILE A 19 3.59 -6.39 3.52
N ARG A 20 4.66 -5.89 4.13
CA ARG A 20 6.03 -6.20 3.70
C ARG A 20 6.33 -7.70 3.80
N ILE A 21 5.98 -8.30 4.92
CA ILE A 21 6.22 -9.74 5.12
C ILE A 21 5.39 -10.56 4.14
N ALA A 22 4.12 -10.21 3.96
CA ALA A 22 3.24 -10.94 3.05
C ALA A 22 3.73 -10.86 1.61
N LEU A 23 4.27 -9.71 1.19
CA LEU A 23 4.84 -9.57 -0.15
C LEU A 23 6.11 -10.39 -0.30
N GLN A 24 6.97 -10.44 0.73
CA GLN A 24 8.18 -11.26 0.71
C GLN A 24 7.84 -12.74 0.56
N GLN A 25 6.77 -13.17 1.19
CA GLN A 25 6.32 -14.56 1.16
C GLN A 25 5.43 -14.89 -0.03
N LYS A 26 5.16 -13.89 -0.88
CA LYS A 26 4.26 -14.03 -2.04
C LYS A 26 2.87 -14.50 -1.63
N ALA A 27 2.44 -14.11 -0.44
CA ALA A 27 1.14 -14.48 0.10
C ALA A 27 0.05 -13.45 -0.19
N LEU A 28 0.43 -12.28 -0.72
CA LEU A 28 -0.49 -11.18 -0.96
C LEU A 28 -0.34 -10.72 -2.42
N PRO A 29 -1.33 -11.01 -3.29
CA PRO A 29 -1.18 -10.78 -4.73
C PRO A 29 -1.46 -9.33 -5.14
N ILE A 30 -0.86 -8.37 -4.47
CA ILE A 30 -1.06 -6.94 -4.75
C ILE A 30 0.23 -6.24 -5.20
N GLY A 31 1.35 -6.98 -5.25
CA GLY A 31 2.61 -6.38 -5.61
C GLY A 31 3.76 -7.36 -5.44
N ILE A 32 4.96 -6.83 -5.39
CA ILE A 32 6.17 -7.64 -5.27
C ILE A 32 7.13 -7.04 -4.26
N ALA A 33 7.97 -7.90 -3.70
CA ALA A 33 9.10 -7.51 -2.88
C ALA A 33 10.37 -7.93 -3.62
N ILE A 34 11.28 -7.00 -3.81
CA ILE A 34 12.53 -7.24 -4.55
C ILE A 34 13.70 -7.00 -3.62
N ARG A 35 14.60 -7.98 -3.55
CA ARG A 35 15.86 -7.80 -2.86
C ARG A 35 16.96 -7.72 -3.91
N MET A 36 17.67 -6.60 -3.92
CA MET A 36 18.78 -6.40 -4.86
C MET A 36 19.94 -7.29 -4.48
N HIS A 37 20.67 -7.76 -5.50
CA HIS A 37 21.84 -8.61 -5.30
C HIS A 37 22.85 -7.93 -4.36
N GLY A 38 23.27 -8.66 -3.33
CA GLY A 38 24.24 -8.15 -2.37
C GLY A 38 23.65 -7.26 -1.28
N SER A 39 22.32 -7.02 -1.29
CA SER A 39 21.64 -6.21 -0.28
C SER A 39 20.78 -7.08 0.62
N THR A 40 20.64 -6.66 1.89
CA THR A 40 19.70 -7.28 2.83
C THR A 40 18.36 -6.56 2.85
N ARG A 41 18.25 -5.43 2.12
CA ARG A 41 17.04 -4.62 2.10
C ARG A 41 16.13 -5.04 0.96
N TYR A 42 14.82 -4.93 1.20
CA TYR A 42 13.80 -5.13 0.19
C TYR A 42 13.27 -3.80 -0.32
N THR A 43 12.98 -3.77 -1.61
CA THR A 43 12.20 -2.70 -2.23
C THR A 43 10.82 -3.27 -2.54
N TYR A 44 9.80 -2.52 -2.24
CA TYR A 44 8.41 -2.98 -2.40
C TYR A 44 7.71 -2.19 -3.48
N TYR A 45 6.98 -2.88 -4.32
CA TYR A 45 6.15 -2.27 -5.35
C TYR A 45 4.73 -2.80 -5.21
N ILE A 46 3.78 -1.88 -5.05
CA ILE A 46 2.35 -2.20 -5.03
C ILE A 46 1.80 -1.94 -6.43
N ASN A 47 1.14 -2.93 -7.01
CA ASN A 47 0.52 -2.81 -8.33
C ASN A 47 -0.93 -2.35 -8.13
N PRO A 48 -1.28 -1.10 -8.53
CA PRO A 48 -2.62 -0.59 -8.27
C PRO A 48 -3.75 -1.45 -8.87
N PRO A 49 -3.66 -1.91 -10.13
CA PRO A 49 -4.71 -2.79 -10.65
C PRO A 49 -4.89 -4.08 -9.85
N ASP A 50 -3.80 -4.67 -9.40
CA ASP A 50 -3.86 -5.89 -8.60
C ASP A 50 -4.46 -5.62 -7.22
N LEU A 51 -4.12 -4.49 -6.60
CA LEU A 51 -4.71 -4.11 -5.32
C LEU A 51 -6.22 -3.89 -5.47
N ALA A 52 -6.65 -3.18 -6.52
CA ALA A 52 -8.06 -2.96 -6.78
C ALA A 52 -8.78 -4.29 -6.96
N LYS A 53 -8.19 -5.21 -7.72
CA LYS A 53 -8.75 -6.53 -7.95
C LYS A 53 -8.87 -7.32 -6.65
N TYR A 54 -7.83 -7.28 -5.82
CA TYR A 54 -7.83 -7.95 -4.52
C TYR A 54 -8.94 -7.42 -3.62
N MET A 55 -9.16 -6.11 -3.63
CA MET A 55 -10.21 -5.47 -2.85
C MET A 55 -11.58 -5.54 -3.51
N ASN A 56 -11.64 -6.05 -4.74
CA ASN A 56 -12.87 -6.13 -5.53
C ASN A 56 -13.51 -4.77 -5.77
N ILE A 57 -12.69 -3.79 -6.12
CA ILE A 57 -13.13 -2.43 -6.44
C ILE A 57 -12.52 -2.00 -7.77
N SER A 58 -13.05 -0.92 -8.36
CA SER A 58 -12.49 -0.35 -9.58
C SER A 58 -11.23 0.47 -9.27
N LEU A 59 -10.40 0.71 -10.29
CA LEU A 59 -9.26 1.61 -10.15
C LEU A 59 -9.70 3.01 -9.75
N LYS A 60 -10.83 3.46 -10.28
CA LYS A 60 -11.37 4.77 -9.94
C LYS A 60 -11.73 4.86 -8.46
N GLU A 61 -12.31 3.82 -7.91
CA GLU A 61 -12.61 3.76 -6.48
C GLU A 61 -11.33 3.72 -5.66
N LEU A 62 -10.31 3.02 -6.14
CA LEU A 62 -9.01 2.97 -5.47
C LEU A 62 -8.39 4.36 -5.40
N GLU A 63 -8.45 5.13 -6.48
CA GLU A 63 -7.96 6.51 -6.50
C GLU A 63 -8.69 7.37 -5.48
N LYS A 64 -10.00 7.23 -5.38
CA LYS A 64 -10.80 7.97 -4.41
C LYS A 64 -10.39 7.64 -2.98
N ARG A 65 -10.13 6.37 -2.70
CA ARG A 65 -9.69 5.95 -1.37
C ARG A 65 -8.32 6.51 -1.02
N LYS A 66 -7.42 6.52 -1.99
CA LYS A 66 -6.12 7.14 -1.81
C LYS A 66 -6.22 8.62 -1.48
N GLU A 67 -7.06 9.35 -2.18
CA GLU A 67 -7.29 10.76 -1.92
C GLU A 67 -7.85 11.00 -0.52
N ARG A 68 -8.77 10.15 -0.07
CA ARG A 68 -9.35 10.25 1.27
C ARG A 68 -8.30 10.07 2.36
N LEU A 69 -7.36 9.13 2.16
CA LEU A 69 -6.27 8.92 3.11
C LEU A 69 -5.44 10.18 3.27
N HIS A 70 -5.08 10.83 2.16
CA HIS A 70 -4.28 12.04 2.20
C HIS A 70 -5.03 13.20 2.85
N ARG A 71 -6.31 13.34 2.57
CA ARG A 71 -7.13 14.37 3.22
C ARG A 71 -7.21 14.17 4.73
N PHE A 72 -7.34 12.92 5.14
CA PHE A 72 -7.40 12.59 6.56
C PHE A 72 -6.08 12.92 7.25
N GLU A 73 -4.97 12.59 6.63
CA GLU A 73 -3.65 12.89 7.16
C GLU A 73 -3.41 14.40 7.29
N GLU A 74 -3.84 15.18 6.31
CA GLU A 74 -3.74 16.64 6.36
C GLU A 74 -4.54 17.20 7.52
N LYS A 75 -5.74 16.72 7.73
CA LYS A 75 -6.57 17.15 8.86
C LYS A 75 -5.94 16.78 10.19
N SER A 76 -5.38 15.59 10.29
CA SER A 76 -4.69 15.15 11.50
C SER A 76 -3.49 16.04 11.82
N ALA A 77 -2.73 16.40 10.80
CA ALA A 77 -1.59 17.28 10.96
C ALA A 77 -2.00 18.66 11.47
N GLN A 78 -3.15 19.18 11.03
CA GLN A 78 -3.68 20.45 11.50
C GLN A 78 -4.11 20.39 12.96
N TRP A 79 -4.59 19.25 13.40
CA TRP A 79 -5.05 19.08 14.78
C TRP A 79 -3.90 19.05 15.79
N ASP A 80 -2.75 18.59 15.37
CA ASP A 80 -1.58 18.46 16.22
C ASP A 80 -0.87 19.79 16.45
N GLN A 81 -1.32 20.85 15.80
CA GLN A 81 -0.81 22.18 15.99
C GLN A 81 -1.63 22.95 17.02
#